data_b9fc3df176b0b3f47d0ece19542c0dae
#
_entry.id   b9fc3df176b0b3f47d0ece19542c0dae
#
_cell.length_a   1.000
_cell.length_b   1.000
_cell.length_c   1.000
_cell.angle_alpha   90.00
_cell.angle_beta   90.00
_cell.angle_gamma   90.00
#
_symmetry.space_group_name_H-M   'P 1'
#
loop_
_entity.id
_entity.type
_entity.pdbx_description
1 polymer ?
#
loop_
_entity_poly.entity_id
_entity_poly.type
_entity_poly.pdbx_seq_one_letter_code
_entity_poly.pdbx_strand_id
1 'polypeptide(L)'
;MSTDPSYPGVSVFMTVRNEERHLRTCVRQILAQEYAGDLELVVAVGPSTDATARIARELAAERPQVTVVDNPSGLTPNGLNAAIAAAKHDLLVRADGHALFPPGYVAEVVRVLDATGAANVGGRMVPEGTNAFARAVAKAMSSPFGIGGAAFHTGGGAGPQPTVYLGAFRRDAIEKVGGYDEYFTRAQDWELNHRIRESGEVVWFEPGLAVVYHPRDTLKAFARQQFHTGGWRRKVMSKHPESVSLRYLAPPLVVLASVLGVLVGLVGVFTWPWLMLGLAVPLVYLLGVLVIGWFEGCDLDPPARRRLPLVMAVMHLSWGAGFLRNA
;
A
#
# COMPACT_ATOMS: atom_id res chain seq x y z
N MET A 1 9.66 21.01 -23.29
CA MET A 1 9.92 19.92 -24.25
C MET A 1 8.78 19.93 -25.25
N SER A 2 9.06 19.75 -26.55
CA SER A 2 8.00 19.54 -27.55
C SER A 2 7.43 18.14 -27.33
N THR A 3 6.11 18.00 -27.20
CA THR A 3 5.44 16.72 -27.09
C THR A 3 5.35 16.06 -28.47
N ASP A 4 5.63 14.76 -28.54
CA ASP A 4 5.44 14.00 -29.79
C ASP A 4 4.01 13.41 -29.79
N PRO A 5 3.14 13.82 -30.72
CA PRO A 5 1.75 13.35 -30.77
C PRO A 5 1.60 11.86 -31.11
N SER A 6 2.67 11.18 -31.50
CA SER A 6 2.66 9.71 -31.68
C SER A 6 2.66 8.95 -30.36
N TYR A 7 3.00 9.61 -29.25
CA TYR A 7 2.95 9.02 -27.91
C TYR A 7 1.62 9.37 -27.24
N PRO A 8 0.97 8.40 -26.54
CA PRO A 8 -0.28 8.66 -25.84
C PRO A 8 -0.08 9.69 -24.72
N GLY A 9 -1.08 10.54 -24.48
CA GLY A 9 -1.08 11.44 -23.33
C GLY A 9 -1.25 10.65 -22.01
N VAL A 10 -0.66 11.15 -20.94
CA VAL A 10 -0.70 10.55 -19.61
C VAL A 10 -1.18 11.57 -18.58
N SER A 11 -2.19 11.22 -17.79
CA SER A 11 -2.61 11.98 -16.62
C SER A 11 -2.10 11.29 -15.36
N VAL A 12 -1.17 11.92 -14.64
CA VAL A 12 -0.86 11.51 -13.28
C VAL A 12 -1.91 12.09 -12.36
N PHE A 13 -2.47 11.27 -11.47
CA PHE A 13 -3.50 11.70 -10.53
C PHE A 13 -3.15 11.34 -9.09
N MET A 14 -3.44 12.25 -8.17
CA MET A 14 -3.19 12.05 -6.74
C MET A 14 -4.21 12.78 -5.87
N THR A 15 -4.33 12.33 -4.62
CA THR A 15 -5.00 13.09 -3.57
C THR A 15 -4.02 13.41 -2.45
N VAL A 16 -4.09 14.63 -1.91
CA VAL A 16 -3.16 15.13 -0.90
C VAL A 16 -3.89 15.73 0.29
N ARG A 17 -3.34 15.48 1.48
CA ARG A 17 -3.79 16.06 2.74
C ARG A 17 -2.64 16.11 3.75
N ASN A 18 -2.27 17.28 4.24
CA ASN A 18 -1.16 17.50 5.16
C ASN A 18 0.19 16.99 4.61
N GLU A 19 0.51 17.41 3.36
CA GLU A 19 1.71 17.02 2.61
C GLU A 19 2.65 18.22 2.31
N GLU A 20 2.60 19.28 3.11
CA GLU A 20 3.39 20.52 2.86
C GLU A 20 4.88 20.24 2.66
N ARG A 21 5.41 19.21 3.33
CA ARG A 21 6.86 18.87 3.30
C ARG A 21 7.28 18.19 2.00
N HIS A 22 6.37 17.46 1.36
CA HIS A 22 6.70 16.56 0.24
C HIS A 22 6.14 17.02 -1.10
N LEU A 23 4.99 17.69 -1.09
CA LEU A 23 4.21 17.98 -2.30
C LEU A 23 5.03 18.68 -3.39
N ARG A 24 5.81 19.72 -3.07
CA ARG A 24 6.63 20.43 -4.07
C ARG A 24 7.67 19.53 -4.74
N THR A 25 8.32 18.66 -3.94
CA THR A 25 9.32 17.74 -4.47
C THR A 25 8.68 16.66 -5.33
N CYS A 26 7.58 16.09 -4.87
CA CYS A 26 6.80 15.09 -5.61
C CYS A 26 6.35 15.64 -6.98
N VAL A 27 5.68 16.79 -7.00
CA VAL A 27 5.22 17.43 -8.24
C VAL A 27 6.37 17.72 -9.19
N ARG A 28 7.50 18.24 -8.68
CA ARG A 28 8.68 18.52 -9.49
C ARG A 28 9.23 17.25 -10.15
N GLN A 29 9.32 16.15 -9.42
CA GLN A 29 9.82 14.87 -9.96
C GLN A 29 8.87 14.25 -10.98
N ILE A 30 7.55 14.36 -10.77
CA ILE A 30 6.56 13.91 -11.74
C ILE A 30 6.67 14.71 -13.04
N LEU A 31 6.73 16.03 -12.97
CA LEU A 31 6.84 16.89 -14.16
C LEU A 31 8.23 16.85 -14.82
N ALA A 32 9.25 16.32 -14.14
CA ALA A 32 10.59 16.10 -14.66
C ALA A 32 10.77 14.72 -15.31
N GLN A 33 9.72 13.89 -15.39
CA GLN A 33 9.79 12.61 -16.08
C GLN A 33 10.11 12.80 -17.57
N GLU A 34 11.06 12.02 -18.05
CA GLU A 34 11.42 11.95 -19.46
C GLU A 34 10.33 11.15 -20.20
N TYR A 35 9.35 11.87 -20.73
CA TYR A 35 8.25 11.30 -21.49
C TYR A 35 7.99 12.14 -22.75
N ALA A 36 7.87 11.48 -23.90
CA ALA A 36 7.73 12.18 -25.19
C ALA A 36 6.28 12.68 -25.44
N GLY A 37 5.28 12.01 -24.87
CA GLY A 37 3.87 12.40 -24.99
C GLY A 37 3.49 13.53 -24.04
N ASP A 38 2.22 13.96 -24.12
CA ASP A 38 1.69 14.94 -23.19
C ASP A 38 1.57 14.38 -21.78
N LEU A 39 2.00 15.15 -20.78
CA LEU A 39 1.99 14.76 -19.36
C LEU A 39 1.33 15.85 -18.52
N GLU A 40 0.23 15.53 -17.90
CA GLU A 40 -0.41 16.38 -16.91
C GLU A 40 -0.42 15.75 -15.51
N LEU A 41 -0.64 16.58 -14.50
CA LEU A 41 -0.82 16.18 -13.12
C LEU A 41 -2.10 16.77 -12.55
N VAL A 42 -3.00 15.92 -12.05
CA VAL A 42 -4.23 16.33 -11.35
C VAL A 42 -4.10 16.05 -9.86
N VAL A 43 -4.22 17.09 -9.04
CA VAL A 43 -4.04 17.04 -7.58
C VAL A 43 -5.37 17.35 -6.90
N ALA A 44 -5.99 16.34 -6.28
CA ALA A 44 -7.18 16.53 -5.45
C ALA A 44 -6.76 16.90 -4.01
N VAL A 45 -7.15 18.09 -3.55
CA VAL A 45 -6.71 18.66 -2.28
C VAL A 45 -7.80 18.50 -1.22
N GLY A 46 -7.50 17.70 -0.20
CA GLY A 46 -8.34 17.52 0.98
C GLY A 46 -8.17 18.64 2.03
N PRO A 47 -9.12 18.74 3.00
CA PRO A 47 -9.01 19.66 4.13
C PRO A 47 -7.70 19.44 4.88
N SER A 48 -6.79 20.40 4.79
CA SER A 48 -5.45 20.33 5.37
C SER A 48 -5.28 21.41 6.45
N THR A 49 -4.54 21.09 7.51
CA THR A 49 -4.23 22.00 8.62
C THR A 49 -2.87 22.68 8.46
N ASP A 50 -2.14 22.31 7.40
CA ASP A 50 -0.82 22.84 7.03
C ASP A 50 -0.90 23.63 5.71
N ALA A 51 0.26 23.98 5.13
CA ALA A 51 0.32 24.76 3.90
C ALA A 51 0.00 23.98 2.60
N THR A 52 -0.43 22.72 2.65
CA THR A 52 -0.67 21.87 1.48
C THR A 52 -1.55 22.54 0.42
N ALA A 53 -2.72 23.07 0.83
CA ALA A 53 -3.67 23.68 -0.11
C ALA A 53 -3.11 24.94 -0.78
N ARG A 54 -2.33 25.75 -0.05
CA ARG A 54 -1.64 26.92 -0.62
C ARG A 54 -0.57 26.49 -1.63
N ILE A 55 0.27 25.50 -1.26
CA ILE A 55 1.31 24.97 -2.13
C ILE A 55 0.74 24.38 -3.42
N ALA A 56 -0.36 23.65 -3.36
CA ALA A 56 -1.00 23.07 -4.53
C ALA A 56 -1.48 24.18 -5.51
N ARG A 57 -2.10 25.25 -5.02
CA ARG A 57 -2.55 26.38 -5.85
C ARG A 57 -1.38 27.15 -6.47
N GLU A 58 -0.31 27.36 -5.72
CA GLU A 58 0.93 27.98 -6.22
C GLU A 58 1.52 27.15 -7.37
N LEU A 59 1.61 25.83 -7.20
CA LEU A 59 2.10 24.93 -8.24
C LEU A 59 1.24 24.94 -9.50
N ALA A 60 -0.09 25.01 -9.36
CA ALA A 60 -0.99 25.13 -10.52
C ALA A 60 -0.84 26.48 -11.24
N ALA A 61 -0.59 27.56 -10.51
CA ALA A 61 -0.33 28.87 -11.12
C ALA A 61 1.05 28.95 -11.82
N GLU A 62 2.04 28.22 -11.32
CA GLU A 62 3.40 28.17 -11.86
C GLU A 62 3.54 27.19 -13.04
N ARG A 63 2.70 26.18 -13.13
CA ARG A 63 2.83 25.03 -14.05
C ARG A 63 1.50 24.72 -14.73
N PRO A 64 1.36 25.02 -16.04
CA PRO A 64 0.11 24.77 -16.77
C PRO A 64 -0.28 23.28 -16.86
N GLN A 65 0.67 22.38 -16.65
CA GLN A 65 0.42 20.95 -16.60
C GLN A 65 -0.24 20.49 -15.27
N VAL A 66 -0.33 21.36 -14.24
CA VAL A 66 -0.90 21.02 -12.94
C VAL A 66 -2.31 21.54 -12.83
N THR A 67 -3.26 20.64 -12.63
CA THR A 67 -4.66 20.96 -12.33
C THR A 67 -4.95 20.63 -10.87
N VAL A 68 -5.58 21.56 -10.15
CA VAL A 68 -6.02 21.34 -8.76
C VAL A 68 -7.52 21.21 -8.72
N VAL A 69 -8.01 20.18 -8.04
CA VAL A 69 -9.43 19.94 -7.76
C VAL A 69 -9.65 19.79 -6.25
N ASP A 70 -10.86 20.09 -5.80
CA ASP A 70 -11.21 19.99 -4.39
C ASP A 70 -11.59 18.53 -4.03
N ASN A 71 -11.18 18.11 -2.83
CA ASN A 71 -11.65 16.89 -2.16
C ASN A 71 -12.25 17.25 -0.79
N PRO A 72 -13.49 17.76 -0.73
CA PRO A 72 -14.08 18.27 0.52
C PRO A 72 -14.17 17.23 1.63
N SER A 73 -14.33 15.95 1.26
CA SER A 73 -14.38 14.85 2.24
C SER A 73 -13.04 14.59 2.94
N GLY A 74 -11.93 14.91 2.27
CA GLY A 74 -10.58 14.56 2.70
C GLY A 74 -10.31 13.05 2.72
N LEU A 75 -11.21 12.24 2.15
CA LEU A 75 -11.05 10.79 2.04
C LEU A 75 -10.30 10.45 0.74
N THR A 76 -9.42 9.45 0.84
CA THR A 76 -8.55 9.06 -0.28
C THR A 76 -9.34 8.66 -1.53
N PRO A 77 -10.33 7.75 -1.49
CA PRO A 77 -11.04 7.31 -2.70
C PRO A 77 -11.82 8.45 -3.36
N ASN A 78 -12.46 9.33 -2.58
CA ASN A 78 -13.18 10.49 -3.12
C ASN A 78 -12.23 11.45 -3.86
N GLY A 79 -11.06 11.72 -3.27
CA GLY A 79 -10.05 12.56 -3.93
C GLY A 79 -9.48 11.92 -5.20
N LEU A 80 -9.24 10.60 -5.18
CA LEU A 80 -8.78 9.89 -6.37
C LEU A 80 -9.83 9.93 -7.48
N ASN A 81 -11.11 9.69 -7.17
CA ASN A 81 -12.21 9.79 -8.14
C ASN A 81 -12.34 11.21 -8.71
N ALA A 82 -12.25 12.24 -7.86
CA ALA A 82 -12.29 13.62 -8.30
C ALA A 82 -11.13 13.96 -9.25
N ALA A 83 -9.92 13.46 -8.95
CA ALA A 83 -8.76 13.67 -9.81
C ALA A 83 -8.88 12.91 -11.14
N ILE A 84 -9.40 11.68 -11.15
CA ILE A 84 -9.66 10.89 -12.36
C ILE A 84 -10.70 11.59 -13.24
N ALA A 85 -11.77 12.11 -12.65
CA ALA A 85 -12.82 12.82 -13.39
C ALA A 85 -12.32 14.10 -14.08
N ALA A 86 -11.30 14.76 -13.52
CA ALA A 86 -10.68 15.97 -14.08
C ALA A 86 -9.51 15.67 -15.02
N ALA A 87 -9.02 14.44 -15.05
CA ALA A 87 -7.92 14.01 -15.91
C ALA A 87 -8.36 13.96 -17.38
N LYS A 88 -7.48 14.35 -18.31
CA LYS A 88 -7.79 14.48 -19.75
C LYS A 88 -7.45 13.26 -20.57
N HIS A 89 -6.43 12.50 -20.15
CA HIS A 89 -5.87 11.42 -20.96
C HIS A 89 -6.42 10.05 -20.58
N ASP A 90 -6.32 9.10 -21.50
CA ASP A 90 -6.82 7.72 -21.34
C ASP A 90 -5.88 6.84 -20.53
N LEU A 91 -4.62 7.25 -20.36
CA LEU A 91 -3.69 6.59 -19.46
C LEU A 91 -3.58 7.35 -18.14
N LEU A 92 -3.95 6.70 -17.06
CA LEU A 92 -4.08 7.26 -15.73
C LEU A 92 -3.01 6.66 -14.82
N VAL A 93 -2.06 7.44 -14.34
CA VAL A 93 -0.98 6.98 -13.44
C VAL A 93 -1.22 7.51 -12.04
N ARG A 94 -1.42 6.63 -11.07
CA ARG A 94 -1.58 7.04 -9.68
C ARG A 94 -0.26 7.44 -9.04
N ALA A 95 -0.27 8.52 -8.29
CA ALA A 95 0.80 8.91 -7.38
C ALA A 95 0.26 9.18 -5.98
N ASP A 96 1.08 9.03 -4.97
CA ASP A 96 0.82 9.54 -3.61
C ASP A 96 1.59 10.87 -3.44
N GLY A 97 1.08 11.79 -2.61
CA GLY A 97 1.67 13.14 -2.44
C GLY A 97 3.12 13.20 -1.92
N HIS A 98 3.67 12.06 -1.57
CA HIS A 98 5.07 11.85 -1.15
C HIS A 98 5.77 10.74 -1.96
N ALA A 99 5.17 10.28 -3.07
CA ALA A 99 5.79 9.30 -3.96
C ALA A 99 6.98 9.92 -4.71
N LEU A 100 8.05 9.16 -4.83
CA LEU A 100 9.23 9.53 -5.58
C LEU A 100 9.39 8.55 -6.74
N PHE A 101 8.95 8.95 -7.93
CA PHE A 101 9.08 8.17 -9.13
C PHE A 101 10.53 8.17 -9.63
N PRO A 102 11.11 7.02 -9.95
CA PRO A 102 12.42 6.98 -10.61
C PRO A 102 12.35 7.61 -12.02
N PRO A 103 13.49 8.07 -12.58
CA PRO A 103 13.55 8.52 -13.96
C PRO A 103 13.00 7.46 -14.94
N GLY A 104 12.24 7.91 -15.95
CA GLY A 104 11.65 7.02 -16.95
C GLY A 104 10.45 6.18 -16.49
N TYR A 105 9.96 6.36 -15.26
CA TYR A 105 8.83 5.60 -14.71
C TYR A 105 7.58 5.69 -15.59
N VAL A 106 7.22 6.90 -16.06
CA VAL A 106 6.03 7.11 -16.89
C VAL A 106 6.18 6.42 -18.25
N ALA A 107 7.34 6.55 -18.89
CA ALA A 107 7.60 5.90 -20.16
C ALA A 107 7.54 4.37 -20.06
N GLU A 108 8.10 3.81 -18.99
CA GLU A 108 8.05 2.36 -18.73
C GLU A 108 6.64 1.86 -18.44
N VAL A 109 5.84 2.60 -17.67
CA VAL A 109 4.41 2.31 -17.45
C VAL A 109 3.67 2.20 -18.78
N VAL A 110 3.82 3.20 -19.66
CA VAL A 110 3.15 3.23 -20.97
C VAL A 110 3.60 2.02 -21.82
N ARG A 111 4.89 1.76 -21.87
CA ARG A 111 5.45 0.62 -22.59
C ARG A 111 4.84 -0.71 -22.11
N VAL A 112 4.71 -0.91 -20.80
CA VAL A 112 4.19 -2.16 -20.24
C VAL A 112 2.67 -2.26 -20.48
N LEU A 113 1.91 -1.17 -20.32
CA LEU A 113 0.46 -1.14 -20.64
C LEU A 113 0.21 -1.52 -22.10
N ASP A 114 1.04 -1.01 -23.02
CA ASP A 114 0.92 -1.30 -24.46
C ASP A 114 1.32 -2.76 -24.77
N ALA A 115 2.46 -3.19 -24.26
CA ALA A 115 2.99 -4.53 -24.53
C ALA A 115 2.12 -5.67 -23.96
N THR A 116 1.42 -5.43 -22.84
CA THR A 116 0.65 -6.47 -22.15
C THR A 116 -0.85 -6.40 -22.40
N GLY A 117 -1.36 -5.25 -22.87
CA GLY A 117 -2.81 -5.00 -22.95
C GLY A 117 -3.50 -4.98 -21.59
N ALA A 118 -2.75 -4.94 -20.48
CA ALA A 118 -3.32 -4.96 -19.14
C ALA A 118 -4.16 -3.70 -18.85
N ALA A 119 -5.20 -3.85 -18.06
CA ALA A 119 -6.06 -2.77 -17.60
C ALA A 119 -5.41 -1.93 -16.50
N ASN A 120 -4.59 -2.56 -15.67
CA ASN A 120 -3.81 -1.91 -14.62
C ASN A 120 -2.40 -2.51 -14.57
N VAL A 121 -1.40 -1.67 -14.56
CA VAL A 121 0.00 -2.02 -14.39
C VAL A 121 0.54 -1.34 -13.15
N GLY A 122 1.27 -2.03 -12.34
CA GLY A 122 1.97 -1.42 -11.21
C GLY A 122 3.16 -2.24 -10.78
N GLY A 123 3.93 -1.70 -9.86
CA GLY A 123 5.21 -2.25 -9.55
C GLY A 123 5.42 -2.61 -8.10
N ARG A 124 6.67 -2.55 -7.72
CA ARG A 124 7.17 -2.93 -6.42
C ARG A 124 7.17 -1.72 -5.47
N MET A 125 6.67 -1.91 -4.28
CA MET A 125 6.87 -1.00 -3.16
C MET A 125 8.22 -1.33 -2.51
N VAL A 126 9.15 -0.38 -2.54
CA VAL A 126 10.48 -0.53 -1.94
C VAL A 126 10.51 0.22 -0.61
N PRO A 127 10.33 -0.46 0.52
CA PRO A 127 10.33 0.21 1.81
C PRO A 127 11.76 0.59 2.23
N GLU A 128 11.96 1.87 2.55
CA GLU A 128 13.23 2.42 3.05
C GLU A 128 13.05 3.07 4.41
N GLY A 129 13.80 2.59 5.40
CA GLY A 129 13.73 3.09 6.77
C GLY A 129 14.79 4.11 7.09
N THR A 130 14.39 5.26 7.65
CA THR A 130 15.29 6.34 8.04
C THR A 130 15.96 6.14 9.40
N ASN A 131 15.38 5.32 10.27
CA ASN A 131 15.95 4.96 11.58
C ASN A 131 15.96 3.44 11.80
N ALA A 132 16.57 2.96 12.85
CA ALA A 132 16.70 1.52 13.12
C ALA A 132 15.35 0.79 13.24
N PHE A 133 14.31 1.44 13.78
CA PHE A 133 12.97 0.86 13.84
C PHE A 133 12.34 0.78 12.45
N ALA A 134 12.39 1.87 11.69
CA ALA A 134 11.85 1.92 10.34
C ALA A 134 12.57 0.95 9.38
N ARG A 135 13.91 0.74 9.55
CA ARG A 135 14.64 -0.30 8.79
C ARG A 135 14.16 -1.71 9.12
N ALA A 136 13.89 -2.00 10.39
CA ALA A 136 13.28 -3.28 10.77
C ALA A 136 11.86 -3.43 10.20
N VAL A 137 11.06 -2.35 10.17
CA VAL A 137 9.74 -2.36 9.51
C VAL A 137 9.89 -2.60 8.01
N ALA A 138 10.82 -1.92 7.35
CA ALA A 138 11.10 -2.10 5.92
C ALA A 138 11.43 -3.57 5.60
N LYS A 139 12.29 -4.19 6.41
CA LYS A 139 12.62 -5.63 6.27
C LYS A 139 11.40 -6.52 6.47
N ALA A 140 10.60 -6.31 7.52
CA ALA A 140 9.38 -7.07 7.76
C ALA A 140 8.36 -6.91 6.63
N MET A 141 8.26 -5.73 6.00
CA MET A 141 7.39 -5.47 4.84
C MET A 141 7.89 -6.11 3.55
N SER A 142 9.14 -6.51 3.47
CA SER A 142 9.73 -7.21 2.32
C SER A 142 9.88 -8.71 2.54
N SER A 143 9.52 -9.22 3.74
CA SER A 143 9.61 -10.64 4.09
C SER A 143 8.26 -11.33 3.97
N PRO A 144 8.18 -12.51 3.36
CA PRO A 144 6.96 -13.32 3.34
C PRO A 144 6.51 -13.75 4.75
N PHE A 145 7.44 -13.84 5.70
CA PHE A 145 7.13 -14.12 7.11
C PHE A 145 6.60 -12.90 7.87
N GLY A 146 6.83 -11.68 7.37
CA GLY A 146 6.28 -10.46 7.93
C GLY A 146 4.91 -10.13 7.33
N ILE A 147 4.90 -9.61 6.10
CA ILE A 147 3.68 -9.09 5.45
C ILE A 147 2.95 -10.12 4.59
N GLY A 148 3.55 -11.29 4.37
CA GLY A 148 3.07 -12.31 3.44
C GLY A 148 3.58 -12.13 2.00
N GLY A 149 3.24 -13.09 1.12
CA GLY A 149 3.84 -13.26 -0.21
C GLY A 149 3.18 -12.46 -1.34
N ALA A 150 2.78 -11.20 -1.13
CA ALA A 150 2.31 -10.38 -2.24
C ALA A 150 3.50 -9.86 -3.07
N ALA A 151 3.48 -10.06 -4.39
CA ALA A 151 4.59 -9.74 -5.29
C ALA A 151 5.06 -8.28 -5.20
N PHE A 152 4.15 -7.34 -5.02
CA PHE A 152 4.51 -5.93 -4.88
C PHE A 152 5.27 -5.59 -3.58
N HIS A 153 5.27 -6.49 -2.60
CA HIS A 153 6.07 -6.39 -1.37
C HIS A 153 7.36 -7.21 -1.45
N THR A 154 7.24 -8.48 -1.85
CA THR A 154 8.35 -9.44 -1.78
C THR A 154 9.14 -9.57 -3.07
N GLY A 155 8.64 -8.98 -4.15
CA GLY A 155 9.20 -9.16 -5.48
C GLY A 155 8.67 -10.41 -6.19
N GLY A 156 9.17 -10.66 -7.36
CA GLY A 156 8.77 -11.79 -8.22
C GLY A 156 9.00 -11.46 -9.69
N GLY A 157 8.65 -12.39 -10.57
CA GLY A 157 8.66 -12.18 -12.03
C GLY A 157 7.50 -11.27 -12.47
N ALA A 158 7.65 -10.62 -13.61
CA ALA A 158 6.57 -9.88 -14.26
C ALA A 158 5.41 -10.82 -14.62
N GLY A 159 4.17 -10.36 -14.46
CA GLY A 159 2.99 -11.17 -14.76
C GLY A 159 1.71 -10.73 -14.06
N PRO A 160 0.58 -11.40 -14.36
CA PRO A 160 -0.69 -11.15 -13.70
C PRO A 160 -0.62 -11.35 -12.19
N GLN A 161 -1.14 -10.40 -11.43
CA GLN A 161 -1.17 -10.46 -9.96
C GLN A 161 -2.52 -9.96 -9.42
N PRO A 162 -2.91 -10.40 -8.21
CA PRO A 162 -4.16 -9.95 -7.60
C PRO A 162 -4.21 -8.44 -7.34
N THR A 163 -3.08 -7.81 -7.11
CA THR A 163 -2.94 -6.38 -6.84
C THR A 163 -1.50 -5.93 -7.05
N VAL A 164 -1.32 -4.63 -7.29
CA VAL A 164 -0.04 -3.96 -7.51
C VAL A 164 0.06 -2.70 -6.66
N TYR A 165 1.25 -2.14 -6.55
CA TYR A 165 1.49 -0.87 -5.87
C TYR A 165 1.45 0.28 -6.87
N LEU A 166 0.77 1.39 -6.53
CA LEU A 166 0.59 2.60 -7.35
C LEU A 166 0.25 2.26 -8.80
N GLY A 167 -0.99 1.81 -9.03
CA GLY A 167 -1.44 1.36 -10.33
C GLY A 167 -1.46 2.45 -11.39
N ALA A 168 -1.22 2.03 -12.63
CA ALA A 168 -1.42 2.81 -13.82
C ALA A 168 -2.49 2.11 -14.67
N PHE A 169 -3.54 2.85 -15.00
CA PHE A 169 -4.78 2.29 -15.50
C PHE A 169 -5.08 2.77 -16.91
N ARG A 170 -5.73 1.92 -17.70
CA ARG A 170 -6.52 2.38 -18.83
C ARG A 170 -7.83 2.98 -18.30
N ARG A 171 -8.21 4.15 -18.78
CA ARG A 171 -9.41 4.88 -18.33
C ARG A 171 -10.67 4.03 -18.45
N ASP A 172 -10.88 3.41 -19.60
CA ASP A 172 -12.03 2.55 -19.87
C ASP A 172 -12.19 1.42 -18.85
N ALA A 173 -11.08 0.83 -18.41
CA ALA A 173 -11.11 -0.24 -17.43
C ALA A 173 -11.50 0.24 -16.02
N ILE A 174 -11.03 1.42 -15.60
CA ILE A 174 -11.40 1.97 -14.30
C ILE A 174 -12.84 2.52 -14.30
N GLU A 175 -13.28 3.10 -15.41
CA GLU A 175 -14.66 3.58 -15.59
C GLU A 175 -15.67 2.43 -15.67
N LYS A 176 -15.32 1.33 -16.35
CA LYS A 176 -16.12 0.11 -16.46
C LYS A 176 -16.52 -0.46 -15.08
N VAL A 177 -15.63 -0.32 -14.10
CA VAL A 177 -15.90 -0.79 -12.73
C VAL A 177 -16.37 0.32 -11.79
N GLY A 178 -16.61 1.55 -12.28
CA GLY A 178 -17.16 2.66 -11.51
C GLY A 178 -16.16 3.39 -10.61
N GLY A 179 -14.85 3.33 -10.92
CA GLY A 179 -13.82 4.01 -10.14
C GLY A 179 -13.53 3.39 -8.78
N TYR A 180 -12.96 4.17 -7.88
CA TYR A 180 -12.74 3.76 -6.49
C TYR A 180 -14.05 3.76 -5.71
N ASP A 181 -14.31 2.68 -4.96
CA ASP A 181 -15.45 2.63 -4.03
C ASP A 181 -15.15 3.50 -2.80
N GLU A 182 -15.93 4.57 -2.62
CA GLU A 182 -15.73 5.58 -1.57
C GLU A 182 -15.94 5.05 -0.15
N TYR A 183 -16.56 3.89 0.01
CA TYR A 183 -16.65 3.20 1.29
C TYR A 183 -15.28 2.76 1.80
N PHE A 184 -14.37 2.35 0.91
CA PHE A 184 -13.06 1.84 1.28
C PHE A 184 -12.01 2.95 1.44
N THR A 185 -12.00 3.63 2.57
CA THR A 185 -10.99 4.66 2.87
C THR A 185 -9.58 4.09 3.07
N ARG A 186 -9.46 2.77 3.18
CA ARG A 186 -8.22 1.97 3.12
C ARG A 186 -8.50 0.68 2.37
N ALA A 187 -7.45 0.05 1.87
CA ALA A 187 -7.50 -1.12 0.99
C ALA A 187 -8.25 -0.86 -0.34
N GLN A 188 -8.48 0.42 -0.68
CA GLN A 188 -9.17 0.86 -1.89
C GLN A 188 -8.50 0.33 -3.17
N ASP A 189 -7.16 0.25 -3.21
CA ASP A 189 -6.44 -0.27 -4.38
C ASP A 189 -6.67 -1.76 -4.56
N TRP A 190 -6.64 -2.50 -3.46
CA TRP A 190 -6.89 -3.92 -3.51
C TRP A 190 -8.33 -4.21 -3.96
N GLU A 191 -9.28 -3.45 -3.45
CA GLU A 191 -10.71 -3.59 -3.80
C GLU A 191 -10.96 -3.24 -5.27
N LEU A 192 -10.39 -2.12 -5.75
CA LEU A 192 -10.48 -1.74 -7.15
C LEU A 192 -9.84 -2.80 -8.06
N ASN A 193 -8.65 -3.29 -7.74
CA ASN A 193 -7.97 -4.34 -8.50
C ASN A 193 -8.78 -5.65 -8.51
N HIS A 194 -9.51 -5.94 -7.43
CA HIS A 194 -10.41 -7.08 -7.37
C HIS A 194 -11.54 -6.93 -8.40
N ARG A 195 -12.26 -5.79 -8.41
CA ARG A 195 -13.34 -5.53 -9.39
C ARG A 195 -12.84 -5.50 -10.84
N ILE A 196 -11.66 -4.93 -11.08
CA ILE A 196 -11.04 -4.97 -12.42
C ILE A 196 -10.84 -6.42 -12.87
N ARG A 197 -10.32 -7.30 -12.04
CA ARG A 197 -10.14 -8.72 -12.40
C ARG A 197 -11.47 -9.47 -12.57
N GLU A 198 -12.46 -9.20 -11.73
CA GLU A 198 -13.80 -9.78 -11.86
C GLU A 198 -14.50 -9.33 -13.16
N SER A 199 -14.14 -8.17 -13.71
CA SER A 199 -14.62 -7.72 -15.02
C SER A 199 -13.93 -8.41 -16.21
N GLY A 200 -13.02 -9.37 -15.94
CA GLY A 200 -12.28 -10.13 -16.94
C GLY A 200 -10.95 -9.48 -17.38
N GLU A 201 -10.60 -8.35 -16.77
CA GLU A 201 -9.39 -7.60 -17.13
C GLU A 201 -8.15 -8.07 -16.33
N VAL A 202 -6.97 -7.73 -16.82
CA VAL A 202 -5.68 -8.11 -16.23
C VAL A 202 -5.09 -6.99 -15.40
N VAL A 203 -4.67 -7.33 -14.17
CA VAL A 203 -3.80 -6.51 -13.33
C VAL A 203 -2.39 -7.09 -13.43
N TRP A 204 -1.44 -6.30 -13.91
CA TRP A 204 -0.08 -6.75 -14.22
C TRP A 204 0.94 -6.16 -13.26
N PHE A 205 1.79 -7.02 -12.72
CA PHE A 205 2.94 -6.64 -11.91
C PHE A 205 4.20 -6.55 -12.78
N GLU A 206 4.88 -5.41 -12.71
CA GLU A 206 6.17 -5.19 -13.37
C GLU A 206 7.24 -4.84 -12.31
N PRO A 207 8.20 -5.74 -12.04
CA PRO A 207 9.20 -5.53 -10.99
C PRO A 207 10.12 -4.34 -11.25
N GLY A 208 10.29 -3.91 -12.51
CA GLY A 208 11.05 -2.72 -12.89
C GLY A 208 10.40 -1.41 -12.45
N LEU A 209 9.10 -1.39 -12.24
CA LEU A 209 8.37 -0.23 -11.72
C LEU A 209 8.49 -0.18 -10.18
N ALA A 210 9.64 0.23 -9.67
CA ALA A 210 9.93 0.27 -8.24
C ALA A 210 9.77 1.69 -7.69
N VAL A 211 8.96 1.86 -6.64
CA VAL A 211 8.74 3.15 -5.98
C VAL A 211 9.10 3.06 -4.50
N VAL A 212 9.89 4.01 -4.05
CA VAL A 212 10.30 4.08 -2.64
C VAL A 212 9.12 4.42 -1.75
N TYR A 213 9.02 3.71 -0.64
CA TYR A 213 8.02 3.91 0.41
C TYR A 213 8.70 4.08 1.77
N HIS A 214 8.37 5.13 2.51
CA HIS A 214 8.87 5.34 3.85
C HIS A 214 7.90 4.80 4.90
N PRO A 215 8.25 3.68 5.59
CA PRO A 215 7.39 3.08 6.60
C PRO A 215 7.32 3.92 7.87
N ARG A 216 6.36 3.62 8.74
CA ARG A 216 6.22 4.28 10.05
C ARG A 216 7.49 4.06 10.88
N ASP A 217 7.97 5.12 11.48
CA ASP A 217 9.25 5.21 12.20
C ASP A 217 9.12 4.98 13.71
N THR A 218 7.89 4.81 14.22
CA THR A 218 7.60 4.55 15.63
C THR A 218 6.70 3.34 15.82
N LEU A 219 6.90 2.61 16.92
CA LEU A 219 6.12 1.43 17.29
C LEU A 219 4.61 1.71 17.35
N LYS A 220 4.22 2.82 17.99
CA LYS A 220 2.82 3.21 18.15
C LYS A 220 2.13 3.50 16.81
N ALA A 221 2.80 4.24 15.93
CA ALA A 221 2.26 4.57 14.61
C ALA A 221 2.15 3.32 13.74
N PHE A 222 3.15 2.44 13.80
CA PHE A 222 3.16 1.18 13.08
C PHE A 222 2.07 0.22 13.57
N ALA A 223 1.97 -0.02 14.87
CA ALA A 223 0.93 -0.86 15.46
C ALA A 223 -0.48 -0.38 15.09
N ARG A 224 -0.73 0.95 15.16
CA ARG A 224 -2.00 1.55 14.75
C ARG A 224 -2.26 1.32 13.25
N GLN A 225 -1.26 1.48 12.40
CA GLN A 225 -1.39 1.22 10.97
C GLN A 225 -1.79 -0.23 10.70
N GLN A 226 -1.08 -1.20 11.31
CA GLN A 226 -1.37 -2.62 11.13
C GLN A 226 -2.77 -2.99 11.64
N PHE A 227 -3.16 -2.47 12.79
CA PHE A 227 -4.51 -2.66 13.35
C PHE A 227 -5.60 -2.20 12.37
N HIS A 228 -5.47 -1.00 11.83
CA HIS A 228 -6.43 -0.49 10.84
C HIS A 228 -6.41 -1.32 9.55
N THR A 229 -5.23 -1.74 9.09
CA THR A 229 -5.11 -2.57 7.88
C THR A 229 -5.83 -3.91 8.04
N GLY A 230 -5.69 -4.57 9.20
CA GLY A 230 -6.43 -5.80 9.51
C GLY A 230 -7.94 -5.60 9.50
N GLY A 231 -8.42 -4.54 10.16
CA GLY A 231 -9.85 -4.21 10.18
C GLY A 231 -10.44 -3.92 8.79
N TRP A 232 -9.71 -3.20 7.95
CA TRP A 232 -10.15 -2.96 6.57
C TRP A 232 -10.10 -4.21 5.70
N ARG A 233 -9.13 -5.11 5.91
CA ARG A 233 -9.13 -6.41 5.24
C ARG A 233 -10.37 -7.22 5.56
N ARG A 234 -10.82 -7.23 6.82
CA ARG A 234 -12.08 -7.88 7.21
C ARG A 234 -13.28 -7.30 6.45
N LYS A 235 -13.37 -5.97 6.34
CA LYS A 235 -14.45 -5.31 5.59
C LYS A 235 -14.44 -5.69 4.11
N VAL A 236 -13.25 -5.75 3.48
CA VAL A 236 -13.12 -6.22 2.10
C VAL A 236 -13.62 -7.66 1.96
N MET A 237 -13.18 -8.56 2.84
CA MET A 237 -13.61 -9.97 2.81
C MET A 237 -15.12 -10.15 3.09
N SER A 238 -15.72 -9.25 3.88
CA SER A 238 -17.17 -9.27 4.13
C SER A 238 -17.97 -8.81 2.91
N LYS A 239 -17.45 -7.86 2.12
CA LYS A 239 -18.09 -7.39 0.87
C LYS A 239 -17.80 -8.30 -0.32
N HIS A 240 -16.62 -8.93 -0.32
CA HIS A 240 -16.11 -9.80 -1.37
C HIS A 240 -15.68 -11.16 -0.78
N PRO A 241 -16.63 -12.08 -0.44
CA PRO A 241 -16.32 -13.35 0.22
C PRO A 241 -15.36 -14.25 -0.57
N GLU A 242 -15.39 -14.16 -1.90
CA GLU A 242 -14.50 -14.88 -2.82
C GLU A 242 -13.03 -14.48 -2.68
N SER A 243 -12.76 -13.33 -2.04
CA SER A 243 -11.41 -12.81 -1.81
C SER A 243 -10.71 -13.42 -0.58
N VAL A 244 -11.39 -14.33 0.13
CA VAL A 244 -10.84 -14.99 1.32
C VAL A 244 -9.61 -15.81 0.95
N SER A 245 -8.54 -15.68 1.74
CA SER A 245 -7.32 -16.44 1.57
C SER A 245 -6.76 -16.83 2.94
N LEU A 246 -6.21 -18.03 3.06
CA LEU A 246 -5.60 -18.54 4.30
C LEU A 246 -4.55 -17.59 4.87
N ARG A 247 -3.79 -16.91 4.02
CA ARG A 247 -2.79 -15.92 4.48
C ARG A 247 -3.39 -14.77 5.28
N TYR A 248 -4.66 -14.38 4.98
CA TYR A 248 -5.35 -13.31 5.71
C TYR A 248 -5.99 -13.82 7.01
N LEU A 249 -6.16 -15.13 7.15
CA LEU A 249 -6.68 -15.74 8.37
C LEU A 249 -5.57 -16.09 9.38
N ALA A 250 -4.32 -16.23 8.93
CA ALA A 250 -3.22 -16.61 9.81
C ALA A 250 -3.02 -15.64 11.00
N PRO A 251 -2.93 -14.31 10.84
CA PRO A 251 -2.75 -13.40 11.97
C PRO A 251 -3.91 -13.40 12.98
N PRO A 252 -5.21 -13.34 12.59
CA PRO A 252 -6.30 -13.43 13.55
C PRO A 252 -6.35 -14.80 14.26
N LEU A 253 -6.00 -15.90 13.59
CA LEU A 253 -5.92 -17.22 14.22
C LEU A 253 -4.80 -17.29 15.25
N VAL A 254 -3.64 -16.69 14.96
CA VAL A 254 -2.54 -16.58 15.95
C VAL A 254 -2.99 -15.81 17.18
N VAL A 255 -3.71 -14.70 17.02
CA VAL A 255 -4.23 -13.91 18.15
C VAL A 255 -5.22 -14.76 18.95
N LEU A 256 -6.21 -15.38 18.30
CA LEU A 256 -7.22 -16.22 18.98
C LEU A 256 -6.59 -17.40 19.70
N ALA A 257 -5.69 -18.14 19.03
CA ALA A 257 -5.00 -19.28 19.63
C ALA A 257 -4.13 -18.87 20.83
N SER A 258 -3.44 -17.73 20.73
CA SER A 258 -2.61 -17.21 21.82
C SER A 258 -3.47 -16.79 23.01
N VAL A 259 -4.56 -16.07 22.79
CA VAL A 259 -5.49 -15.66 23.87
C VAL A 259 -6.11 -16.88 24.53
N LEU A 260 -6.62 -17.84 23.73
CA LEU A 260 -7.20 -19.07 24.25
C LEU A 260 -6.16 -19.90 25.02
N GLY A 261 -4.96 -20.03 24.48
CA GLY A 261 -3.86 -20.74 25.13
C GLY A 261 -3.49 -20.13 26.49
N VAL A 262 -3.44 -18.81 26.58
CA VAL A 262 -3.22 -18.12 27.87
C VAL A 262 -4.38 -18.38 28.83
N LEU A 263 -5.62 -18.26 28.41
CA LEU A 263 -6.79 -18.49 29.26
C LEU A 263 -6.83 -19.94 29.80
N VAL A 264 -6.63 -20.93 28.92
CA VAL A 264 -6.58 -22.35 29.29
C VAL A 264 -5.42 -22.61 30.24
N GLY A 265 -4.25 -22.05 29.97
CA GLY A 265 -3.07 -22.19 30.82
C GLY A 265 -3.27 -21.57 32.22
N LEU A 266 -3.91 -20.42 32.32
CA LEU A 266 -4.25 -19.78 33.59
C LEU A 266 -5.25 -20.63 34.40
N VAL A 267 -6.25 -21.23 33.77
CA VAL A 267 -7.17 -22.19 34.41
C VAL A 267 -6.38 -23.38 34.94
N GLY A 268 -5.37 -23.87 34.21
CA GLY A 268 -4.51 -24.96 34.61
C GLY A 268 -3.74 -24.74 35.92
N VAL A 269 -3.41 -23.46 36.23
CA VAL A 269 -2.76 -23.09 37.48
C VAL A 269 -3.65 -23.44 38.71
N PHE A 270 -4.97 -23.33 38.57
CA PHE A 270 -5.92 -23.51 39.67
C PHE A 270 -6.69 -24.83 39.62
N THR A 271 -6.52 -25.63 38.55
CA THR A 271 -7.27 -26.87 38.35
C THR A 271 -6.35 -28.04 38.00
N TRP A 272 -6.26 -28.34 36.70
CA TRP A 272 -5.49 -29.46 36.16
C TRP A 272 -4.17 -28.98 35.54
N PRO A 273 -3.01 -29.32 36.13
CA PRO A 273 -1.71 -28.81 35.69
C PRO A 273 -1.39 -29.03 34.20
N TRP A 274 -1.94 -30.06 33.55
CA TRP A 274 -1.74 -30.33 32.13
C TRP A 274 -2.34 -29.22 31.22
N LEU A 275 -3.36 -28.48 31.69
CA LEU A 275 -3.90 -27.32 30.96
C LEU A 275 -2.88 -26.18 30.84
N MET A 276 -1.85 -26.14 31.67
CA MET A 276 -0.75 -25.19 31.55
C MET A 276 0.00 -25.34 30.20
N LEU A 277 -0.12 -26.49 29.53
CA LEU A 277 0.35 -26.64 28.14
C LEU A 277 -0.26 -25.65 27.18
N GLY A 278 -1.40 -25.04 27.50
CA GLY A 278 -1.97 -23.94 26.74
C GLY A 278 -1.02 -22.75 26.57
N LEU A 279 -0.16 -22.48 27.58
CA LEU A 279 0.85 -21.42 27.52
C LEU A 279 1.94 -21.70 26.48
N ALA A 280 2.11 -22.95 26.04
CA ALA A 280 3.06 -23.27 24.97
C ALA A 280 2.67 -22.60 23.63
N VAL A 281 1.38 -22.36 23.38
CA VAL A 281 0.91 -21.77 22.11
C VAL A 281 1.53 -20.37 21.88
N PRO A 282 1.33 -19.36 22.74
CA PRO A 282 1.96 -18.07 22.54
C PRO A 282 3.48 -18.12 22.64
N LEU A 283 4.05 -19.02 23.46
CA LEU A 283 5.51 -19.17 23.60
C LEU A 283 6.14 -19.69 22.29
N VAL A 284 5.57 -20.73 21.68
CA VAL A 284 6.05 -21.28 20.40
C VAL A 284 5.96 -20.22 19.31
N TYR A 285 4.86 -19.47 19.25
CA TYR A 285 4.73 -18.36 18.32
C TYR A 285 5.84 -17.29 18.52
N LEU A 286 6.04 -16.83 19.75
CA LEU A 286 7.06 -15.81 20.05
C LEU A 286 8.48 -16.32 19.77
N LEU A 287 8.79 -17.57 20.11
CA LEU A 287 10.06 -18.20 19.76
C LEU A 287 10.25 -18.30 18.24
N GLY A 288 9.20 -18.71 17.51
CA GLY A 288 9.21 -18.75 16.04
C GLY A 288 9.52 -17.38 15.43
N VAL A 289 8.83 -16.34 15.89
CA VAL A 289 9.07 -14.96 15.43
C VAL A 289 10.48 -14.47 15.80
N LEU A 290 10.98 -14.83 16.99
CA LEU A 290 12.33 -14.48 17.42
C LEU A 290 13.38 -15.14 16.51
N VAL A 291 13.26 -16.44 16.27
CA VAL A 291 14.19 -17.20 15.42
C VAL A 291 14.14 -16.70 13.97
N ILE A 292 12.94 -16.62 13.40
CA ILE A 292 12.76 -16.17 12.01
C ILE A 292 13.26 -14.73 11.86
N GLY A 293 12.87 -13.82 12.75
CA GLY A 293 13.31 -12.42 12.70
C GLY A 293 14.82 -12.26 12.86
N TRP A 294 15.47 -13.14 13.65
CA TRP A 294 16.92 -13.12 13.79
C TRP A 294 17.63 -13.54 12.50
N PHE A 295 17.13 -14.56 11.80
CA PHE A 295 17.70 -15.02 10.53
C PHE A 295 17.37 -14.08 9.37
N GLU A 296 16.13 -13.64 9.26
CA GLU A 296 15.70 -12.67 8.23
C GLU A 296 16.44 -11.33 8.33
N GLY A 297 16.87 -10.96 9.54
CA GLY A 297 17.57 -9.70 9.78
C GLY A 297 19.10 -9.77 9.63
N CYS A 298 19.67 -10.82 9.05
CA CYS A 298 21.14 -11.01 8.98
C CYS A 298 21.86 -9.91 8.16
N ASP A 299 21.15 -9.28 7.20
CA ASP A 299 21.61 -8.17 6.36
C ASP A 299 21.39 -6.78 6.98
N LEU A 300 20.71 -6.70 8.12
CA LEU A 300 20.46 -5.45 8.82
C LEU A 300 21.61 -5.07 9.76
N ASP A 301 21.74 -3.76 10.02
CA ASP A 301 22.57 -3.25 11.10
C ASP A 301 22.10 -3.77 12.48
N PRO A 302 23.00 -3.95 13.46
CA PRO A 302 22.65 -4.57 14.74
C PRO A 302 21.46 -3.92 15.47
N PRO A 303 21.29 -2.59 15.51
CA PRO A 303 20.13 -1.94 16.11
C PRO A 303 18.80 -2.28 15.42
N ALA A 304 18.75 -2.39 14.08
CA ALA A 304 17.57 -2.77 13.34
C ALA A 304 17.28 -4.27 13.46
N ARG A 305 18.31 -5.13 13.36
CA ARG A 305 18.20 -6.59 13.53
C ARG A 305 17.55 -6.98 14.84
N ARG A 306 17.99 -6.37 15.95
CA ARG A 306 17.41 -6.64 17.29
C ARG A 306 15.94 -6.26 17.40
N ARG A 307 15.46 -5.32 16.59
CA ARG A 307 14.07 -4.85 16.58
C ARG A 307 13.17 -5.68 15.69
N LEU A 308 13.72 -6.39 14.70
CA LEU A 308 12.94 -7.10 13.71
C LEU A 308 11.94 -8.12 14.29
N PRO A 309 12.32 -8.99 15.28
CA PRO A 309 11.35 -9.90 15.89
C PRO A 309 10.18 -9.17 16.55
N LEU A 310 10.43 -8.08 17.27
CA LEU A 310 9.38 -7.25 17.86
C LEU A 310 8.47 -6.65 16.79
N VAL A 311 9.05 -6.12 15.71
CA VAL A 311 8.31 -5.54 14.59
C VAL A 311 7.40 -6.59 13.95
N MET A 312 7.90 -7.80 13.69
CA MET A 312 7.10 -8.89 13.12
C MET A 312 5.96 -9.30 14.06
N ALA A 313 6.23 -9.45 15.36
CA ALA A 313 5.20 -9.76 16.35
C ALA A 313 4.11 -8.66 16.38
N VAL A 314 4.50 -7.39 16.42
CA VAL A 314 3.56 -6.27 16.39
C VAL A 314 2.77 -6.22 15.08
N MET A 315 3.40 -6.50 13.94
CA MET A 315 2.71 -6.60 12.65
C MET A 315 1.59 -7.64 12.69
N HIS A 316 1.90 -8.86 13.09
CA HIS A 316 0.93 -9.96 13.12
C HIS A 316 -0.18 -9.74 14.16
N LEU A 317 0.22 -9.42 15.40
CA LEU A 317 -0.75 -9.31 16.51
C LEU A 317 -1.66 -8.09 16.35
N SER A 318 -1.11 -6.94 15.95
CA SER A 318 -1.93 -5.74 15.72
C SER A 318 -2.87 -5.91 14.53
N TRP A 319 -2.39 -6.51 13.44
CA TRP A 319 -3.21 -6.77 12.26
C TRP A 319 -4.33 -7.79 12.59
N GLY A 320 -3.97 -8.90 13.27
CA GLY A 320 -4.94 -9.91 13.69
C GLY A 320 -5.99 -9.36 14.65
N ALA A 321 -5.58 -8.57 15.64
CA ALA A 321 -6.51 -7.91 16.56
C ALA A 321 -7.45 -6.92 15.86
N GLY A 322 -6.93 -6.16 14.89
CA GLY A 322 -7.73 -5.25 14.07
C GLY A 322 -8.77 -5.98 13.23
N PHE A 323 -8.39 -7.13 12.65
CA PHE A 323 -9.28 -8.00 11.91
C PHE A 323 -10.43 -8.53 12.79
N LEU A 324 -10.11 -9.00 14.00
CA LEU A 324 -11.09 -9.57 14.93
C LEU A 324 -12.05 -8.52 15.49
N ARG A 325 -11.55 -7.30 15.80
CA ARG A 325 -12.38 -6.23 16.36
C ARG A 325 -13.49 -5.76 15.40
N ASN A 326 -13.27 -5.81 14.09
CA ASN A 326 -14.23 -5.38 13.08
C ASN A 326 -15.04 -6.56 12.50
N ALA A 327 -15.11 -7.66 13.25
CA ALA A 327 -15.89 -8.85 12.90
C ALA A 327 -17.39 -8.64 13.18
#